data_ab5b6c3ec71f84765cc631f0462b7019
#
_entry.id   ab5b6c3ec71f84765cc631f0462b7019
#
_cell.length_a   1.000
_cell.length_b   1.000
_cell.length_c   1.000
_cell.angle_alpha   90.00
_cell.angle_beta   90.00
_cell.angle_gamma   90.00
#
_symmetry.space_group_name_H-M   'P 1'
#
loop_
_entity.id
_entity.type
_entity.pdbx_description
1 polymer ?
#
loop_
_entity_poly.entity_id
_entity_poly.type
_entity_poly.pdbx_seq_one_letter_code
_entity_poly.pdbx_strand_id
1 'polypeptide(L)'
;MRPTDRHVRIRHRTETVAETREALRVLETAGAPTWYLPREDVRMDLLQPSGGRGSVCEWKGSATYFDLVVGDRVSPRAAWTYERPLPGFEALAGRIAFYASRVDEATV
;
A
#
# COMPACT_ATOMS: atom_id res chain seq x y z
N MET A 1 -6.93 1.40 -13.89
CA MET A 1 -7.35 1.21 -12.48
C MET A 1 -8.66 0.44 -12.45
N ARG A 2 -8.63 -0.73 -11.85
CA ARG A 2 -9.79 -1.63 -11.86
C ARG A 2 -10.02 -2.24 -10.50
N PRO A 3 -11.28 -2.33 -10.04
CA PRO A 3 -11.59 -3.13 -8.87
C PRO A 3 -11.34 -4.61 -9.17
N THR A 4 -10.97 -5.36 -8.14
CA THR A 4 -10.76 -6.80 -8.27
C THR A 4 -11.34 -7.51 -7.06
N ASP A 5 -11.84 -8.72 -7.25
CA ASP A 5 -12.30 -9.58 -6.17
C ASP A 5 -11.25 -10.61 -5.76
N ARG A 6 -10.04 -10.51 -6.28
CA ARG A 6 -8.95 -11.41 -5.90
C ARG A 6 -8.60 -11.21 -4.43
N HIS A 7 -8.25 -12.30 -3.79
CA HIS A 7 -7.85 -12.27 -2.39
C HIS A 7 -6.40 -11.81 -2.30
N VAL A 8 -6.19 -10.61 -1.78
CA VAL A 8 -4.85 -10.05 -1.58
C VAL A 8 -4.51 -10.16 -0.10
N ARG A 9 -3.37 -10.73 0.20
CA ARG A 9 -2.89 -10.88 1.58
C ARG A 9 -1.43 -10.48 1.68
N ILE A 10 -1.14 -9.63 2.66
CA ILE A 10 0.19 -9.16 2.98
C ILE A 10 0.56 -9.69 4.36
N ARG A 11 1.65 -10.43 4.43
CA ARG A 11 2.17 -10.95 5.69
C ARG A 11 3.60 -10.49 5.89
N HIS A 12 3.92 -10.17 7.13
CA HIS A 12 5.28 -9.80 7.51
C HIS A 12 5.55 -10.33 8.90
N ARG A 13 6.66 -11.03 9.06
CA ARG A 13 6.98 -11.75 10.28
C ARG A 13 5.87 -12.75 10.59
N THR A 14 5.28 -12.68 11.78
CA THR A 14 4.20 -13.57 12.18
C THR A 14 2.83 -12.93 12.03
N GLU A 15 2.77 -11.72 11.46
CA GLU A 15 1.55 -10.94 11.40
C GLU A 15 0.93 -10.92 10.00
N THR A 16 -0.38 -11.02 9.93
CA THR A 16 -1.12 -10.65 8.72
C THR A 16 -1.33 -9.14 8.79
N VAL A 17 -0.64 -8.41 7.93
CA VAL A 17 -0.66 -6.95 7.93
C VAL A 17 -1.89 -6.42 7.21
N ALA A 18 -2.31 -7.11 6.16
CA ALA A 18 -3.47 -6.71 5.38
C ALA A 18 -4.07 -7.92 4.69
N GLU A 19 -5.38 -7.90 4.53
CA GLU A 19 -6.08 -8.95 3.81
C GLU A 19 -7.40 -8.38 3.28
N THR A 20 -7.63 -8.49 1.98
CA THR A 20 -8.82 -7.91 1.36
C THR A 20 -9.22 -8.66 0.10
N ARG A 21 -10.50 -8.55 -0.26
CA ARG A 21 -11.01 -8.94 -1.58
C ARG A 21 -11.53 -7.71 -2.34
N GLU A 22 -11.19 -6.52 -1.87
CA GLU A 22 -11.69 -5.27 -2.43
C GLU A 22 -10.55 -4.33 -2.85
N ALA A 23 -9.43 -4.90 -3.31
CA ALA A 23 -8.31 -4.10 -3.78
C ALA A 23 -8.62 -3.46 -5.15
N LEU A 24 -7.99 -2.31 -5.40
CA LEU A 24 -7.94 -1.72 -6.74
C LEU A 24 -6.61 -2.09 -7.36
N ARG A 25 -6.66 -2.60 -8.58
CA ARG A 25 -5.47 -2.93 -9.34
C ARG A 25 -5.10 -1.77 -10.27
N VAL A 26 -3.87 -1.31 -10.16
CA VAL A 26 -3.35 -0.28 -11.04
C VAL A 26 -2.21 -0.86 -11.84
N LEU A 27 -2.32 -0.81 -13.17
CA LEU A 27 -1.24 -1.21 -14.06
C LEU A 27 -0.33 -0.01 -14.28
N GLU A 28 0.88 -0.11 -13.77
CA GLU A 28 1.92 0.87 -14.05
C GLU A 28 2.52 0.60 -15.45
N THR A 29 3.21 1.58 -16.00
CA THR A 29 3.65 1.54 -17.41
C THR A 29 4.60 0.41 -17.76
N ALA A 30 5.28 -0.17 -16.79
CA ALA A 30 6.25 -1.23 -17.08
C ALA A 30 6.40 -2.14 -15.86
N GLY A 31 5.56 -3.15 -15.72
CA GLY A 31 5.77 -4.10 -14.65
C GLY A 31 4.50 -4.69 -14.10
N ALA A 32 4.63 -5.31 -12.95
CA ALA A 32 3.54 -5.96 -12.26
C ALA A 32 2.50 -4.96 -11.77
N PRO A 33 1.23 -5.34 -11.70
CA PRO A 33 0.22 -4.45 -11.16
C PRO A 33 0.49 -4.10 -9.70
N THR A 34 0.13 -2.87 -9.33
CA THR A 34 0.14 -2.43 -7.95
C THR A 34 -1.27 -2.58 -7.39
N TRP A 35 -1.36 -3.10 -6.18
CA TRP A 35 -2.63 -3.34 -5.51
C TRP A 35 -2.82 -2.33 -4.40
N TYR A 36 -3.94 -1.60 -4.45
CA TYR A 36 -4.29 -0.60 -3.43
C TYR A 36 -5.44 -1.16 -2.60
N LEU A 37 -5.19 -1.33 -1.31
CA LEU A 37 -6.09 -2.00 -0.39
C LEU A 37 -6.89 -0.99 0.42
N PRO A 38 -8.19 -1.26 0.70
CA PRO A 38 -8.96 -0.41 1.60
C PRO A 38 -8.25 -0.30 2.95
N ARG A 39 -8.22 0.90 3.50
CA ARG A 39 -7.52 1.15 4.77
C ARG A 39 -8.09 0.33 5.93
N GLU A 40 -9.39 0.07 5.92
CA GLU A 40 -10.05 -0.74 6.95
C GLU A 40 -9.63 -2.21 6.93
N ASP A 41 -9.03 -2.68 5.84
CA ASP A 41 -8.54 -4.05 5.72
C ASP A 41 -7.04 -4.15 6.00
N VAL A 42 -6.42 -3.06 6.47
CA VAL A 42 -5.00 -2.97 6.77
C VAL A 42 -4.80 -2.72 8.25
N ARG A 43 -3.84 -3.44 8.85
CA ARG A 43 -3.43 -3.21 10.23
C ARG A 43 -2.64 -1.90 10.32
N MET A 44 -3.37 -0.78 10.39
CA MET A 44 -2.74 0.55 10.45
C MET A 44 -1.93 0.75 11.74
N ASP A 45 -2.23 -0.03 12.78
CA ASP A 45 -1.44 -0.01 14.02
C ASP A 45 0.00 -0.51 13.83
N LEU A 46 0.26 -1.24 12.75
CA LEU A 46 1.61 -1.69 12.39
C LEU A 46 2.33 -0.72 11.45
N LEU A 47 1.66 0.30 10.98
CA LEU A 47 2.23 1.29 10.06
C LEU A 47 2.48 2.60 10.78
N GLN A 48 3.69 3.14 10.60
CA GLN A 48 4.05 4.44 11.15
C GLN A 48 4.50 5.34 10.01
N PRO A 49 4.12 6.63 10.01
CA PRO A 49 4.60 7.53 8.96
C PRO A 49 6.12 7.53 8.93
N SER A 50 6.69 7.36 7.74
CA SER A 50 8.14 7.43 7.57
C SER A 50 8.60 8.87 7.77
N GLY A 51 9.73 9.05 8.42
CA GLY A 51 10.35 10.34 8.51
C GLY A 51 10.83 10.79 7.13
N GLY A 52 10.86 12.09 6.88
CA GLY A 52 11.36 12.64 5.63
C GLY A 52 10.25 13.01 4.66
N ARG A 53 10.66 13.25 3.42
CA ARG A 53 9.74 13.72 2.39
C ARG A 53 9.01 12.57 1.69
N GLY A 54 7.75 12.77 1.39
CA GLY A 54 7.06 11.94 0.44
C GLY A 54 7.55 12.19 -0.97
N SER A 55 7.12 11.38 -1.91
CA SER A 55 7.38 11.60 -3.32
C SER A 55 6.13 12.15 -4.01
N VAL A 56 6.34 12.79 -5.16
CA VAL A 56 5.25 13.32 -5.98
C VAL A 56 5.17 12.50 -7.26
N CYS A 57 4.00 11.99 -7.54
CA CYS A 57 3.71 11.34 -8.81
C CYS A 57 2.92 12.32 -9.66
N GLU A 58 3.37 12.58 -10.89
CA GLU A 58 2.70 13.52 -11.79
C GLU A 58 1.26 13.11 -12.08
N TRP A 59 0.97 11.85 -11.98
CA TRP A 59 -0.34 11.28 -12.33
C TRP A 59 -1.27 11.11 -11.12
N LYS A 60 -0.69 10.81 -9.96
CA LYS A 60 -1.49 10.40 -8.78
C LYS A 60 -1.46 11.40 -7.65
N GLY A 61 -0.46 12.26 -7.59
CA GLY A 61 -0.31 13.23 -6.51
C GLY A 61 0.86 12.93 -5.60
N SER A 62 0.85 13.50 -4.40
CA SER A 62 1.92 13.29 -3.43
C SER A 62 1.67 12.01 -2.63
N ALA A 63 2.68 11.16 -2.53
CA ALA A 63 2.62 9.94 -1.75
C ALA A 63 3.12 10.19 -0.33
N THR A 64 2.43 9.58 0.64
CA THR A 64 2.89 9.49 2.02
C THR A 64 3.38 8.07 2.25
N TYR A 65 4.59 7.92 2.77
CA TYR A 65 5.19 6.61 3.03
C TYR A 65 5.04 6.20 4.48
N PHE A 66 4.95 4.89 4.68
CA PHE A 66 4.86 4.29 6.01
C PHE A 66 5.95 3.25 6.19
N ASP A 67 6.52 3.22 7.38
CA ASP A 67 7.35 2.13 7.84
C ASP A 67 6.45 1.04 8.41
N LEU A 68 6.78 -0.21 8.14
CA LEU A 68 6.07 -1.35 8.72
C LEU A 68 6.83 -1.80 9.96
N VAL A 69 6.18 -1.76 11.11
CA VAL A 69 6.79 -2.08 12.39
C VAL A 69 6.09 -3.30 12.99
N VAL A 70 6.82 -4.39 13.12
CA VAL A 70 6.33 -5.61 13.75
C VAL A 70 7.27 -5.95 14.89
N GLY A 71 6.80 -5.82 16.14
CA GLY A 71 7.64 -5.98 17.31
C GLY A 71 8.74 -4.92 17.33
N ASP A 72 9.99 -5.36 17.39
CA ASP A 72 11.16 -4.49 17.36
C ASP A 72 11.79 -4.36 15.97
N ARG A 73 11.12 -4.89 14.95
CA ARG A 73 11.62 -4.90 13.58
C ARG A 73 10.90 -3.86 12.74
N VAL A 74 11.68 -3.11 11.96
CA VAL A 74 11.17 -2.06 11.09
C VAL A 74 11.54 -2.39 9.65
N SER A 75 10.53 -2.39 8.76
CA SER A 75 10.76 -2.41 7.32
C SER A 75 10.50 -0.99 6.80
N PRO A 76 11.55 -0.23 6.47
CA PRO A 76 11.37 1.19 6.14
C PRO A 76 10.66 1.36 4.80
N ARG A 77 9.73 2.31 4.76
CA ARG A 77 8.99 2.71 3.56
C ARG A 77 8.39 1.51 2.82
N ALA A 78 7.82 0.60 3.59
CA ALA A 78 7.25 -0.63 3.05
C ALA A 78 5.88 -0.41 2.39
N ALA A 79 5.20 0.68 2.73
CA ALA A 79 3.87 0.99 2.23
C ALA A 79 3.75 2.47 1.89
N TRP A 80 2.72 2.80 1.10
CA TRP A 80 2.44 4.20 0.78
C TRP A 80 0.96 4.40 0.53
N THR A 81 0.55 5.67 0.55
CA THR A 81 -0.82 6.07 0.24
C THR A 81 -0.83 7.42 -0.47
N TYR A 82 -1.90 7.68 -1.20
CA TYR A 82 -2.20 8.98 -1.74
C TYR A 82 -3.42 9.52 -1.01
N GLU A 83 -3.21 10.45 -0.06
CA GLU A 83 -4.32 11.04 0.70
C GLU A 83 -5.16 11.99 -0.17
N ARG A 84 -4.50 12.69 -1.09
CA ARG A 84 -5.14 13.65 -1.99
C ARG A 84 -4.67 13.39 -3.43
N PRO A 85 -5.18 12.34 -4.07
CA PRO A 85 -4.78 12.04 -5.43
C PRO A 85 -5.24 13.14 -6.39
N LEU A 86 -4.51 13.26 -7.50
CA LEU A 86 -4.91 14.17 -8.56
C LEU A 86 -6.20 13.69 -9.24
N PRO A 87 -6.90 14.60 -9.99
CA PRO A 87 -8.12 14.22 -10.69
C PRO A 87 -7.94 12.98 -11.56
N GLY A 88 -8.92 12.10 -11.52
CA GLY A 88 -8.85 10.82 -12.21
C GLY A 88 -8.38 9.67 -11.34
N PHE A 89 -7.80 9.96 -10.17
CA PHE A 89 -7.28 8.95 -9.26
C PHE A 89 -7.95 8.98 -7.88
N GLU A 90 -9.10 9.61 -7.78
CA GLU A 90 -9.80 9.81 -6.50
C GLU A 90 -10.12 8.50 -5.80
N ALA A 91 -10.33 7.43 -6.55
CA ALA A 91 -10.62 6.12 -5.98
C ALA A 91 -9.46 5.55 -5.16
N LEU A 92 -8.24 6.07 -5.34
CA LEU A 92 -7.07 5.65 -4.57
C LEU A 92 -6.96 6.34 -3.21
N ALA A 93 -7.74 7.39 -2.97
CA ALA A 93 -7.59 8.21 -1.77
C ALA A 93 -7.65 7.37 -0.50
N GLY A 94 -6.61 7.48 0.33
CA GLY A 94 -6.51 6.78 1.60
C GLY A 94 -6.23 5.28 1.52
N ARG A 95 -6.21 4.69 0.33
CA ARG A 95 -5.89 3.27 0.18
C ARG A 95 -4.39 3.04 0.38
N ILE A 96 -4.04 1.85 0.81
CA ILE A 96 -2.65 1.50 1.16
C ILE A 96 -2.12 0.51 0.12
N ALA A 97 -0.92 0.79 -0.38
CA ALA A 97 -0.17 -0.13 -1.24
C ALA A 97 1.12 -0.54 -0.53
N PHE A 98 1.61 -1.73 -0.87
CA PHE A 98 2.83 -2.29 -0.26
C PHE A 98 3.84 -2.64 -1.34
N TYR A 99 5.13 -2.42 -1.05
CA TYR A 99 6.20 -2.97 -1.85
C TYR A 99 6.38 -4.44 -1.50
N ALA A 100 6.18 -5.33 -2.47
CA ALA A 100 6.32 -6.76 -2.24
C ALA A 100 7.72 -7.13 -1.76
N SER A 101 8.73 -6.37 -2.17
CA SER A 101 10.12 -6.61 -1.76
C SER A 101 10.42 -6.19 -0.32
N ARG A 102 9.48 -5.51 0.35
CA ARG A 102 9.69 -5.00 1.72
C ARG A 102 8.80 -5.67 2.75
N VAL A 103 8.11 -6.72 2.35
CA VAL A 103 7.32 -7.59 3.23
C VAL A 103 7.74 -9.02 2.98
N ASP A 104 7.45 -9.90 3.94
CA ASP A 104 7.85 -11.30 3.80
C ASP A 104 7.02 -12.04 2.75
N GLU A 105 5.74 -11.71 2.65
CA GLU A 105 4.84 -12.41 1.74
C GLU A 105 3.75 -11.45 1.24
N ALA A 106 3.57 -11.42 -0.06
CA ALA A 106 2.47 -10.71 -0.71
C ALA A 106 1.86 -11.65 -1.73
N THR A 107 0.65 -12.12 -1.44
CA THR A 107 -0.05 -13.08 -2.31
C THR A 107 -1.33 -12.48 -2.87
N VAL A 108 -1.67 -12.89 -4.08
CA VAL A 108 -2.85 -12.39 -4.77
C VAL A 108 -3.68 -13.57 -5.28
#